data_724c4d7e194de159b75c8606da85b3e7
#
_entry.id   724c4d7e194de159b75c8606da85b3e7
#
_cell.length_a   1.000
_cell.length_b   1.000
_cell.length_c   1.000
_cell.angle_alpha   90.00
_cell.angle_beta   90.00
_cell.angle_gamma   90.00
#
_symmetry.space_group_name_H-M   'P 1'
#
loop_
_entity.id
_entity.type
_entity.pdbx_description
1 polymer ?
#
loop_
_entity_poly.entity_id
_entity_poly.type
_entity_poly.pdbx_seq_one_letter_code
_entity_poly.pdbx_strand_id
1 'polypeptide(L)'
;MLAFFIVPVNASAQAMESVEPFKVGTFAINDIPTVGLVVRDDKLVIDLTAANRAMELIPQYSKLSMPKNMLGLIEQYEYGLKYRIYEVVNWLVKENQLSNSNQPSYVHSVGSVDIMAPIQYPSKIMNAAVNFYTHACEGCSDDQLAAQTRERRENRGVPYLFLKPTRGVVIGDGEDIIMPYGRDQIEWEVEMAIVFGRTGKYISSSRAYDHVFGYMVAMDISDRGGRPPGGFGSGSDWFVGKGHDTF
;
A
#
# COMPACT_ATOMS: atom_id res chain seq x y z
N MET A 1 44.94 2.77 32.47
CA MET A 1 43.76 3.55 32.89
C MET A 1 43.23 4.29 31.65
N LEU A 2 42.29 3.71 30.93
CA LEU A 2 41.69 4.28 29.73
C LEU A 2 40.51 5.15 30.20
N ALA A 3 40.59 6.46 29.96
CA ALA A 3 39.49 7.37 30.22
C ALA A 3 38.56 7.37 29.01
N PHE A 4 37.30 6.89 29.18
CA PHE A 4 36.23 7.07 28.21
C PHE A 4 35.62 8.47 28.38
N PHE A 5 35.76 9.32 27.39
CA PHE A 5 35.00 10.55 27.31
C PHE A 5 33.59 10.19 26.78
N ILE A 6 32.61 10.27 27.68
CA ILE A 6 31.19 10.28 27.26
C ILE A 6 30.92 11.73 26.81
N VAL A 7 30.80 11.93 25.51
CA VAL A 7 30.26 13.17 24.95
C VAL A 7 28.75 13.09 25.14
N PRO A 8 28.13 14.05 25.88
CA PRO A 8 26.67 14.09 25.95
C PRO A 8 26.13 14.45 24.57
N VAL A 9 25.50 13.52 23.90
CA VAL A 9 24.67 13.82 22.71
C VAL A 9 23.36 14.42 23.22
N ASN A 10 23.40 15.69 23.62
CA ASN A 10 22.23 16.52 23.75
C ASN A 10 21.99 17.24 22.42
N ALA A 11 21.51 16.51 21.44
CA ALA A 11 20.69 17.05 20.41
C ALA A 11 19.38 16.27 20.50
N SER A 12 18.33 16.91 20.99
CA SER A 12 16.98 16.55 20.64
C SER A 12 16.90 16.70 19.12
N ALA A 13 17.24 15.66 18.39
CA ALA A 13 16.97 15.58 16.97
C ALA A 13 15.46 15.64 16.88
N GLN A 14 14.92 16.82 16.59
CA GLN A 14 13.54 16.98 16.18
C GLN A 14 13.40 16.03 15.01
N ALA A 15 12.51 15.04 15.14
CA ALA A 15 12.35 14.03 14.10
C ALA A 15 12.10 14.79 12.80
N MET A 16 12.92 14.52 11.77
CA MET A 16 12.74 15.15 10.47
C MET A 16 11.37 14.75 9.94
N GLU A 17 10.56 15.71 9.58
CA GLU A 17 9.25 15.53 8.97
C GLU A 17 9.28 16.03 7.53
N SER A 18 8.41 15.49 6.71
CA SER A 18 8.19 16.00 5.37
C SER A 18 7.37 17.29 5.42
N VAL A 19 7.85 18.33 4.74
CA VAL A 19 7.14 19.64 4.65
C VAL A 19 5.92 19.58 3.74
N GLU A 20 5.79 18.53 2.94
CA GLU A 20 4.65 18.28 2.06
C GLU A 20 4.19 16.83 2.21
N PRO A 21 2.89 16.56 2.34
CA PRO A 21 2.36 15.20 2.32
C PRO A 21 2.68 14.50 1.01
N PHE A 22 2.96 13.21 1.08
CA PHE A 22 3.20 12.40 -0.11
C PHE A 22 2.58 11.01 0.04
N LYS A 23 2.32 10.38 -1.11
CA LYS A 23 2.00 8.96 -1.21
C LYS A 23 3.13 8.26 -1.96
N VAL A 24 3.22 6.96 -1.84
CA VAL A 24 4.18 6.15 -2.61
C VAL A 24 3.44 5.19 -3.51
N GLY A 25 3.96 4.96 -4.70
CA GLY A 25 3.37 4.07 -5.70
C GLY A 25 4.41 3.50 -6.64
N THR A 26 3.96 2.60 -7.50
CA THR A 26 4.74 2.08 -8.62
C THR A 26 4.15 2.62 -9.91
N PHE A 27 4.99 3.17 -10.78
CA PHE A 27 4.61 3.83 -12.03
C PHE A 27 5.47 3.30 -13.17
N ALA A 28 4.90 3.14 -14.35
CA ALA A 28 5.68 2.92 -15.56
C ALA A 28 6.20 4.29 -16.06
N ILE A 29 7.48 4.55 -15.85
CA ILE A 29 8.17 5.73 -16.36
C ILE A 29 9.09 5.26 -17.48
N ASN A 30 8.83 5.69 -18.72
CA ASN A 30 9.51 5.17 -19.93
C ASN A 30 9.46 3.63 -19.99
N ASP A 31 8.29 3.04 -19.75
CA ASP A 31 8.05 1.59 -19.73
C ASP A 31 8.82 0.81 -18.65
N ILE A 32 9.41 1.51 -17.68
CA ILE A 32 10.16 0.90 -16.59
C ILE A 32 9.39 1.05 -15.26
N PRO A 33 9.04 -0.07 -14.57
CA PRO A 33 8.45 0.00 -13.25
C PRO A 33 9.35 0.75 -12.27
N THR A 34 8.87 1.89 -11.78
CA THR A 34 9.63 2.85 -10.97
C THR A 34 8.86 3.19 -9.70
N VAL A 35 9.55 3.21 -8.57
CA VAL A 35 8.97 3.72 -7.32
C VAL A 35 8.90 5.23 -7.39
N GLY A 36 7.68 5.75 -7.27
CA GLY A 36 7.40 7.18 -7.33
C GLY A 36 6.81 7.73 -6.03
N LEU A 37 7.07 9.02 -5.80
CA LEU A 37 6.39 9.80 -4.77
C LEU A 37 5.30 10.65 -5.45
N VAL A 38 4.08 10.57 -4.94
CA VAL A 38 2.96 11.41 -5.41
C VAL A 38 2.82 12.59 -4.47
N VAL A 39 2.86 13.79 -5.02
CA VAL A 39 2.81 15.06 -4.29
C VAL A 39 1.87 16.05 -4.98
N ARG A 40 1.69 17.24 -4.39
CA ARG A 40 0.88 18.35 -4.97
C ARG A 40 -0.56 17.91 -5.22
N ASP A 41 -1.22 17.37 -4.17
CA ASP A 41 -2.62 16.91 -4.27
C ASP A 41 -2.84 15.96 -5.45
N ASP A 42 -1.99 14.93 -5.54
CA ASP A 42 -2.02 13.87 -6.55
C ASP A 42 -1.79 14.35 -8.01
N LYS A 43 -1.12 15.49 -8.20
CA LYS A 43 -0.86 16.02 -9.55
C LYS A 43 0.49 15.62 -10.13
N LEU A 44 1.48 15.40 -9.27
CA LEU A 44 2.85 15.12 -9.69
C LEU A 44 3.35 13.78 -9.16
N VAL A 45 4.08 13.06 -10.01
CA VAL A 45 4.85 11.85 -9.66
C VAL A 45 6.34 12.19 -9.79
N ILE A 46 7.09 11.84 -8.76
CA ILE A 46 8.54 12.02 -8.73
C ILE A 46 9.21 10.65 -8.82
N ASP A 47 10.05 10.41 -9.82
CA ASP A 47 10.97 9.27 -9.79
C ASP A 47 11.90 9.41 -8.58
N LEU A 48 11.64 8.62 -7.54
CA LEU A 48 12.38 8.68 -6.29
C LEU A 48 13.88 8.41 -6.47
N THR A 49 14.22 7.47 -7.33
CA THR A 49 15.63 7.10 -7.58
C THR A 49 16.37 8.21 -8.30
N ALA A 50 15.78 8.78 -9.33
CA ALA A 50 16.39 9.86 -10.10
C ALA A 50 16.49 11.16 -9.28
N ALA A 51 15.45 11.52 -8.52
CA ALA A 51 15.46 12.66 -7.62
C ALA A 51 16.53 12.52 -6.53
N ASN A 52 16.63 11.34 -5.90
CA ASN A 52 17.68 11.08 -4.93
C ASN A 52 19.10 11.23 -5.53
N ARG A 53 19.33 10.68 -6.72
CA ARG A 53 20.61 10.83 -7.42
C ARG A 53 20.93 12.30 -7.74
N ALA A 54 19.94 13.09 -8.14
CA ALA A 54 20.13 14.51 -8.40
C ALA A 54 20.49 15.27 -7.12
N MET A 55 19.81 14.98 -6.01
CA MET A 55 20.11 15.57 -4.70
C MET A 55 21.53 15.22 -4.23
N GLU A 56 22.01 13.99 -4.48
CA GLU A 56 23.35 13.52 -4.11
C GLU A 56 24.51 14.20 -4.87
N LEU A 57 24.22 14.97 -5.91
CA LEU A 57 25.22 15.82 -6.55
C LEU A 57 25.60 17.02 -5.68
N ILE A 58 24.81 17.33 -4.69
CA ILE A 58 25.04 18.41 -3.73
C ILE A 58 25.85 17.84 -2.56
N PRO A 59 27.06 18.37 -2.24
CA PRO A 59 28.01 17.76 -1.30
C PRO A 59 27.47 17.53 0.13
N GLN A 60 26.45 18.26 0.53
CA GLN A 60 25.85 18.13 1.87
C GLN A 60 25.00 16.87 2.06
N TYR A 61 24.58 16.22 0.96
CA TYR A 61 23.75 15.01 1.03
C TYR A 61 24.61 13.76 0.84
N SER A 62 24.49 12.83 1.76
CA SER A 62 25.20 11.56 1.70
C SER A 62 24.65 10.69 0.56
N LYS A 63 25.49 9.86 -0.04
CA LYS A 63 25.04 8.87 -1.02
C LYS A 63 24.27 7.75 -0.35
N LEU A 64 23.09 7.43 -0.87
CA LEU A 64 22.24 6.33 -0.43
C LEU A 64 21.56 5.67 -1.63
N SER A 65 21.77 4.36 -1.78
CA SER A 65 21.11 3.62 -2.85
C SER A 65 19.62 3.46 -2.58
N MET A 66 18.77 3.86 -3.52
CA MET A 66 17.33 3.65 -3.42
C MET A 66 16.96 2.20 -3.76
N PRO A 67 15.95 1.64 -3.08
CA PRO A 67 15.37 0.35 -3.43
C PRO A 67 14.83 0.33 -4.86
N LYS A 68 14.97 -0.82 -5.54
CA LYS A 68 14.54 -0.98 -6.93
C LYS A 68 13.03 -1.13 -7.12
N ASN A 69 12.32 -1.48 -6.07
CA ASN A 69 10.89 -1.72 -6.10
C ASN A 69 10.24 -1.40 -4.75
N MET A 70 8.91 -1.43 -4.72
CA MET A 70 8.13 -1.08 -3.54
C MET A 70 8.38 -2.02 -2.35
N LEU A 71 8.59 -3.31 -2.56
CA LEU A 71 8.89 -4.23 -1.46
C LEU A 71 10.19 -3.83 -0.76
N GLY A 72 11.24 -3.55 -1.53
CA GLY A 72 12.52 -3.08 -0.97
C GLY A 72 12.40 -1.72 -0.27
N LEU A 73 11.52 -0.83 -0.74
CA LEU A 73 11.22 0.42 -0.04
C LEU A 73 10.54 0.14 1.30
N ILE A 74 9.51 -0.69 1.33
CA ILE A 74 8.77 -1.06 2.54
C ILE A 74 9.72 -1.70 3.57
N GLU A 75 10.55 -2.65 3.14
CA GLU A 75 11.51 -3.34 4.01
C GLU A 75 12.50 -2.40 4.69
N GLN A 76 12.92 -1.32 4.01
CA GLN A 76 13.92 -0.38 4.50
C GLN A 76 13.33 0.87 5.14
N TYR A 77 12.04 1.11 5.00
CA TYR A 77 11.40 2.36 5.41
C TYR A 77 11.66 2.71 6.87
N GLU A 78 11.36 1.81 7.79
CA GLU A 78 11.54 2.01 9.22
C GLU A 78 13.00 1.89 9.69
N TYR A 79 13.89 1.38 8.82
CA TYR A 79 15.33 1.31 9.09
C TYR A 79 16.11 2.53 8.59
N GLY A 80 15.41 3.65 8.40
CA GLY A 80 16.01 4.95 8.11
C GLY A 80 15.68 5.51 6.73
N LEU A 81 15.19 4.71 5.78
CA LEU A 81 14.86 5.16 4.44
C LEU A 81 13.80 6.26 4.43
N LYS A 82 12.85 6.25 5.38
CA LYS A 82 11.84 7.30 5.51
C LYS A 82 12.44 8.69 5.65
N TYR A 83 13.53 8.83 6.39
CA TYR A 83 14.18 10.13 6.57
C TYR A 83 14.83 10.62 5.28
N ARG A 84 15.39 9.72 4.48
CA ARG A 84 15.88 10.06 3.14
C ARG A 84 14.75 10.49 2.21
N ILE A 85 13.60 9.84 2.26
CA ILE A 85 12.43 10.25 1.48
C ILE A 85 11.99 11.66 1.90
N TYR A 86 11.95 11.95 3.20
CA TYR A 86 11.64 13.29 3.71
C TYR A 86 12.67 14.33 3.26
N GLU A 87 13.98 14.00 3.28
CA GLU A 87 15.01 14.88 2.73
C GLU A 87 14.79 15.19 1.24
N VAL A 88 14.46 14.18 0.43
CA VAL A 88 14.18 14.36 -1.00
C VAL A 88 12.99 15.29 -1.20
N VAL A 89 11.87 15.04 -0.52
CA VAL A 89 10.66 15.90 -0.63
C VAL A 89 10.98 17.32 -0.20
N ASN A 90 11.64 17.49 0.95
CA ASN A 90 11.97 18.80 1.50
C ASN A 90 12.94 19.57 0.58
N TRP A 91 13.90 18.88 -0.02
CA TRP A 91 14.82 19.46 -1.00
C TRP A 91 14.09 19.92 -2.27
N LEU A 92 13.21 19.09 -2.83
CA LEU A 92 12.41 19.44 -4.01
C LEU A 92 11.54 20.69 -3.78
N VAL A 93 10.92 20.79 -2.62
CA VAL A 93 10.11 21.95 -2.23
C VAL A 93 11.01 23.19 -2.05
N LYS A 94 12.12 23.07 -1.32
CA LYS A 94 13.06 24.16 -1.06
C LYS A 94 13.65 24.73 -2.36
N GLU A 95 14.03 23.88 -3.29
CA GLU A 95 14.61 24.29 -4.58
C GLU A 95 13.56 24.66 -5.63
N ASN A 96 12.27 24.73 -5.24
CA ASN A 96 11.14 25.07 -6.10
C ASN A 96 11.03 24.20 -7.36
N GLN A 97 11.40 22.91 -7.27
CA GLN A 97 11.44 21.99 -8.41
C GLN A 97 10.06 21.39 -8.75
N LEU A 98 9.07 21.62 -7.92
CA LEU A 98 7.68 21.15 -8.12
C LEU A 98 6.79 22.19 -8.81
N SER A 99 7.36 23.32 -9.25
CA SER A 99 6.64 24.35 -10.02
C SER A 99 6.73 24.09 -11.53
N ASN A 100 5.67 24.42 -12.26
CA ASN A 100 5.60 24.23 -13.72
C ASN A 100 6.74 24.91 -14.50
N SER A 101 7.36 25.95 -13.92
CA SER A 101 8.46 26.69 -14.55
C SER A 101 9.86 26.08 -14.33
N ASN A 102 9.99 25.10 -13.42
CA ASN A 102 11.29 24.56 -13.00
C ASN A 102 11.25 23.06 -12.74
N GLN A 103 10.39 22.33 -13.44
CA GLN A 103 10.29 20.88 -13.26
C GLN A 103 11.46 20.15 -13.95
N PRO A 104 12.29 19.41 -13.21
CA PRO A 104 13.32 18.55 -13.79
C PRO A 104 12.70 17.29 -14.40
N SER A 105 13.51 16.55 -15.17
CA SER A 105 13.06 15.36 -15.92
C SER A 105 12.58 14.18 -15.07
N TYR A 106 12.81 14.19 -13.77
CA TYR A 106 12.31 13.18 -12.83
C TYR A 106 11.01 13.59 -12.13
N VAL A 107 10.41 14.70 -12.52
CA VAL A 107 9.09 15.14 -12.07
C VAL A 107 8.12 15.03 -13.23
N HIS A 108 7.07 14.26 -13.08
CA HIS A 108 6.09 13.95 -14.12
C HIS A 108 4.68 14.39 -13.67
N SER A 109 3.82 14.71 -14.62
CA SER A 109 2.38 14.78 -14.33
C SER A 109 1.85 13.37 -14.08
N VAL A 110 0.96 13.18 -13.11
CA VAL A 110 0.29 11.88 -12.88
C VAL A 110 -0.37 11.37 -14.17
N GLY A 111 -0.99 12.24 -14.95
CA GLY A 111 -1.64 11.84 -16.22
C GLY A 111 -0.68 11.51 -17.37
N SER A 112 0.65 11.61 -17.17
CA SER A 112 1.67 11.29 -18.18
C SER A 112 2.42 9.99 -17.92
N VAL A 113 2.04 9.25 -16.89
CA VAL A 113 2.66 7.97 -16.51
C VAL A 113 1.57 6.94 -16.22
N ASP A 114 1.82 5.67 -16.49
CA ASP A 114 0.88 4.62 -16.15
C ASP A 114 1.01 4.24 -14.67
N ILE A 115 -0.12 4.15 -14.00
CA ILE A 115 -0.20 3.76 -12.59
C ILE A 115 -0.23 2.22 -12.53
N MET A 116 0.78 1.63 -11.93
CA MET A 116 0.86 0.18 -11.74
C MET A 116 0.34 -0.23 -10.37
N ALA A 117 0.09 -1.54 -10.18
CA ALA A 117 -0.15 -2.05 -8.84
C ALA A 117 1.00 -1.63 -7.90
N PRO A 118 0.72 -0.98 -6.76
CA PRO A 118 1.77 -0.46 -5.88
C PRO A 118 2.75 -1.56 -5.45
N ILE A 119 2.22 -2.75 -5.17
CA ILE A 119 2.99 -3.95 -4.81
C ILE A 119 2.60 -5.05 -5.80
N GLN A 120 3.42 -5.28 -6.81
CA GLN A 120 3.13 -6.25 -7.87
C GLN A 120 3.15 -7.70 -7.40
N TYR A 121 4.01 -8.03 -6.43
CA TYR A 121 4.18 -9.41 -5.95
C TYR A 121 4.23 -9.45 -4.42
N PRO A 122 3.12 -9.20 -3.74
CA PRO A 122 3.07 -9.27 -2.28
C PRO A 122 3.36 -10.71 -1.82
N SER A 123 3.95 -10.86 -0.64
CA SER A 123 4.21 -12.18 -0.08
C SER A 123 2.92 -12.88 0.40
N LYS A 124 1.94 -12.11 0.82
CA LYS A 124 0.62 -12.58 1.26
C LYS A 124 -0.44 -11.52 0.95
N ILE A 125 -1.62 -11.99 0.53
CA ILE A 125 -2.84 -11.19 0.48
C ILE A 125 -3.85 -11.91 1.40
N MET A 126 -4.26 -11.23 2.45
CA MET A 126 -5.21 -11.76 3.45
C MET A 126 -6.41 -10.85 3.52
N ASN A 127 -7.58 -11.38 3.26
CA ASN A 127 -8.82 -10.63 3.32
C ASN A 127 -9.62 -11.06 4.55
N ALA A 128 -10.34 -10.11 5.17
CA ALA A 128 -11.20 -10.36 6.32
C ALA A 128 -12.66 -10.45 5.87
N ALA A 129 -13.23 -11.65 5.88
CA ALA A 129 -14.60 -11.87 5.44
C ALA A 129 -15.59 -11.12 6.33
N VAL A 130 -16.53 -10.42 5.68
CA VAL A 130 -17.66 -9.74 6.34
C VAL A 130 -17.21 -8.85 7.52
N ASN A 131 -16.18 -8.04 7.30
CA ASN A 131 -15.51 -7.28 8.35
C ASN A 131 -16.18 -5.93 8.67
N PHE A 132 -17.09 -5.44 7.84
CA PHE A 132 -17.88 -4.23 8.07
C PHE A 132 -19.27 -4.56 8.57
N TYR A 133 -19.76 -3.81 9.57
CA TYR A 133 -21.10 -4.03 10.12
C TYR A 133 -22.20 -3.86 9.08
N THR A 134 -22.08 -2.87 8.21
CA THR A 134 -23.02 -2.61 7.12
C THR A 134 -23.09 -3.78 6.15
N HIS A 135 -21.93 -4.31 5.74
CA HIS A 135 -21.86 -5.49 4.86
C HIS A 135 -22.48 -6.73 5.52
N ALA A 136 -22.28 -6.89 6.83
CA ALA A 136 -22.87 -8.00 7.58
C ALA A 136 -24.40 -7.93 7.68
N CYS A 137 -25.01 -6.79 7.36
CA CYS A 137 -26.45 -6.53 7.51
C CYS A 137 -27.01 -5.79 6.27
N GLU A 138 -26.56 -6.18 5.09
CA GLU A 138 -27.09 -5.63 3.84
C GLU A 138 -28.61 -5.85 3.74
N GLY A 139 -29.33 -4.77 3.43
CA GLY A 139 -30.81 -4.78 3.39
C GLY A 139 -31.49 -4.73 4.76
N CYS A 140 -30.77 -4.62 5.85
CA CYS A 140 -31.35 -4.38 7.18
C CYS A 140 -31.92 -2.96 7.30
N SER A 141 -32.97 -2.82 8.16
CA SER A 141 -33.35 -1.51 8.67
C SER A 141 -32.29 -0.95 9.64
N ASP A 142 -32.33 0.35 9.92
CA ASP A 142 -31.41 1.02 10.84
C ASP A 142 -31.44 0.38 12.26
N ASP A 143 -32.60 0.00 12.73
CA ASP A 143 -32.76 -0.66 14.04
C ASP A 143 -32.11 -2.05 14.05
N GLN A 144 -32.28 -2.81 12.99
CA GLN A 144 -31.64 -4.14 12.82
C GLN A 144 -30.13 -4.01 12.72
N LEU A 145 -29.62 -3.05 11.95
CA LEU A 145 -28.19 -2.77 11.85
C LEU A 145 -27.60 -2.36 13.19
N ALA A 146 -28.29 -1.50 13.96
CA ALA A 146 -27.85 -1.07 15.28
C ALA A 146 -27.80 -2.23 16.28
N ALA A 147 -28.82 -3.09 16.27
CA ALA A 147 -28.89 -4.29 17.13
C ALA A 147 -27.76 -5.28 16.79
N GLN A 148 -27.59 -5.61 15.52
CA GLN A 148 -26.55 -6.54 15.07
C GLN A 148 -25.13 -5.97 15.31
N THR A 149 -24.94 -4.67 15.10
CA THR A 149 -23.66 -3.99 15.39
C THR A 149 -23.29 -4.12 16.87
N ARG A 150 -24.29 -3.95 17.78
CA ARG A 150 -24.08 -4.09 19.23
C ARG A 150 -23.70 -5.52 19.58
N GLU A 151 -24.48 -6.49 19.11
CA GLU A 151 -24.22 -7.90 19.34
C GLU A 151 -22.82 -8.33 18.86
N ARG A 152 -22.42 -7.91 17.66
CA ARG A 152 -21.08 -8.20 17.12
C ARG A 152 -19.95 -7.54 17.90
N ARG A 153 -20.18 -6.34 18.46
CA ARG A 153 -19.19 -5.68 19.32
C ARG A 153 -19.02 -6.39 20.65
N GLU A 154 -20.13 -6.84 21.25
CA GLU A 154 -20.14 -7.55 22.53
C GLU A 154 -19.55 -8.96 22.40
N ASN A 155 -19.85 -9.65 21.30
CA ASN A 155 -19.43 -11.02 21.04
C ASN A 155 -18.26 -11.09 20.03
N ARG A 156 -17.39 -10.09 20.03
CA ARG A 156 -16.26 -9.98 19.08
C ARG A 156 -15.32 -11.18 19.20
N GLY A 157 -15.34 -12.04 18.20
CA GLY A 157 -14.45 -13.19 18.07
C GLY A 157 -13.18 -12.89 17.26
N VAL A 158 -12.50 -13.96 16.87
CA VAL A 158 -11.37 -13.88 15.94
C VAL A 158 -11.92 -13.62 14.52
N PRO A 159 -11.34 -12.66 13.77
CA PRO A 159 -11.75 -12.42 12.40
C PRO A 159 -11.60 -13.68 11.54
N TYR A 160 -12.56 -13.91 10.65
CA TYR A 160 -12.43 -14.95 9.63
C TYR A 160 -11.59 -14.40 8.49
N LEU A 161 -10.42 -15.02 8.26
CA LEU A 161 -9.49 -14.60 7.21
C LEU A 161 -9.41 -15.67 6.12
N PHE A 162 -9.23 -15.21 4.89
CA PHE A 162 -8.90 -16.06 3.75
C PHE A 162 -7.74 -15.47 2.97
N LEU A 163 -7.14 -16.27 2.10
CA LEU A 163 -6.01 -15.85 1.28
C LEU A 163 -6.45 -15.73 -0.18
N LYS A 164 -5.94 -14.71 -0.86
CA LYS A 164 -5.91 -14.66 -2.32
C LYS A 164 -4.51 -15.09 -2.81
N PRO A 165 -4.39 -15.64 -4.02
CA PRO A 165 -3.10 -15.84 -4.65
C PRO A 165 -2.31 -14.52 -4.72
N THR A 166 -0.99 -14.60 -4.81
CA THR A 166 -0.14 -13.40 -4.82
C THR A 166 0.52 -13.13 -6.18
N ARG A 167 0.36 -14.08 -7.11
CA ARG A 167 0.87 -13.96 -8.48
C ARG A 167 -0.25 -14.24 -9.48
N GLY A 168 -0.30 -13.42 -10.52
CA GLY A 168 -1.30 -13.53 -11.56
C GLY A 168 -2.66 -12.90 -11.21
N VAL A 169 -2.86 -12.48 -9.96
CA VAL A 169 -4.14 -11.91 -9.49
C VAL A 169 -4.04 -10.42 -9.15
N VAL A 170 -2.84 -9.86 -9.04
CA VAL A 170 -2.64 -8.44 -8.72
C VAL A 170 -2.45 -7.66 -10.00
N ILE A 171 -3.39 -6.78 -10.28
CA ILE A 171 -3.37 -5.85 -11.41
C ILE A 171 -3.38 -4.40 -10.89
N GLY A 172 -2.99 -3.47 -11.74
CA GLY A 172 -2.96 -2.04 -11.46
C GLY A 172 -4.17 -1.29 -12.00
N ASP A 173 -4.10 0.02 -11.91
CA ASP A 173 -5.10 0.92 -12.48
C ASP A 173 -5.09 0.82 -14.02
N GLY A 174 -6.28 0.73 -14.62
CA GLY A 174 -6.43 0.62 -16.07
C GLY A 174 -6.11 -0.75 -16.69
N GLU A 175 -5.66 -1.73 -15.90
CA GLU A 175 -5.48 -3.10 -16.38
C GLU A 175 -6.82 -3.87 -16.41
N ASP A 176 -6.98 -4.78 -17.37
CA ASP A 176 -8.22 -5.50 -17.60
C ASP A 176 -8.49 -6.58 -16.54
N ILE A 177 -9.70 -6.61 -16.01
CA ILE A 177 -10.22 -7.75 -15.25
C ILE A 177 -10.71 -8.80 -16.26
N ILE A 178 -10.00 -9.89 -16.38
CA ILE A 178 -10.32 -10.96 -17.34
C ILE A 178 -11.45 -11.83 -16.80
N MET A 179 -12.60 -11.81 -17.48
CA MET A 179 -13.74 -12.67 -17.15
C MET A 179 -13.39 -14.13 -17.39
N PRO A 180 -13.46 -15.00 -16.36
CA PRO A 180 -13.22 -16.42 -16.55
C PRO A 180 -14.28 -17.05 -17.47
N TYR A 181 -13.87 -18.04 -18.27
CA TYR A 181 -14.78 -18.70 -19.21
C TYR A 181 -16.00 -19.32 -18.50
N GLY A 182 -17.20 -18.99 -19.00
CA GLY A 182 -18.46 -19.49 -18.45
C GLY A 182 -18.86 -18.88 -17.10
N ARG A 183 -18.22 -17.77 -16.69
CA ARG A 183 -18.55 -17.03 -15.46
C ARG A 183 -19.21 -15.69 -15.83
N ASP A 184 -20.23 -15.29 -15.09
CA ASP A 184 -21.04 -14.10 -15.36
C ASP A 184 -21.46 -13.33 -14.10
N GLN A 185 -21.04 -13.78 -12.91
CA GLN A 185 -21.39 -13.17 -11.62
C GLN A 185 -20.14 -12.66 -10.90
N ILE A 186 -19.49 -11.66 -11.51
CA ILE A 186 -18.28 -11.05 -10.96
C ILE A 186 -18.65 -9.75 -10.26
N GLU A 187 -18.20 -9.60 -9.02
CA GLU A 187 -18.35 -8.41 -8.20
C GLU A 187 -17.02 -7.77 -7.88
N TRP A 188 -16.98 -6.46 -7.72
CA TRP A 188 -15.75 -5.69 -7.55
C TRP A 188 -15.27 -5.53 -6.10
N GLU A 189 -16.14 -5.50 -5.09
CA GLU A 189 -15.81 -5.44 -3.67
C GLU A 189 -14.68 -4.46 -3.33
N VAL A 190 -15.00 -3.14 -3.32
CA VAL A 190 -14.02 -2.10 -2.98
C VAL A 190 -13.65 -2.17 -1.50
N GLU A 191 -12.37 -2.24 -1.20
CA GLU A 191 -11.81 -2.51 0.12
C GLU A 191 -10.78 -1.45 0.54
N MET A 192 -10.58 -1.32 1.85
CA MET A 192 -9.41 -0.66 2.42
C MET A 192 -8.34 -1.71 2.74
N ALA A 193 -7.25 -1.71 2.00
CA ALA A 193 -6.12 -2.57 2.27
C ALA A 193 -5.11 -1.92 3.23
N ILE A 194 -4.60 -2.72 4.17
CA ILE A 194 -3.55 -2.35 5.10
C ILE A 194 -2.25 -3.00 4.64
N VAL A 195 -1.23 -2.19 4.39
CA VAL A 195 0.10 -2.67 4.01
C VAL A 195 0.97 -2.77 5.26
N PHE A 196 1.48 -3.97 5.53
CA PHE A 196 2.40 -4.20 6.65
C PHE A 196 3.83 -3.93 6.23
N GLY A 197 4.55 -3.12 7.03
CA GLY A 197 5.94 -2.74 6.80
C GLY A 197 6.95 -3.48 7.66
N ARG A 198 6.48 -4.16 8.71
CA ARG A 198 7.34 -4.90 9.63
C ARG A 198 6.86 -6.33 9.79
N THR A 199 7.77 -7.27 9.68
CA THR A 199 7.51 -8.67 10.04
C THR A 199 7.18 -8.78 11.52
N GLY A 200 6.19 -9.60 11.86
CA GLY A 200 5.80 -9.82 13.25
C GLY A 200 5.04 -11.12 13.45
N LYS A 201 5.07 -11.60 14.69
CA LYS A 201 4.32 -12.77 15.15
C LYS A 201 3.89 -12.54 16.59
N TYR A 202 2.67 -12.95 16.95
CA TYR A 202 2.11 -12.76 18.29
C TYR A 202 2.10 -11.28 18.75
N ILE A 203 1.76 -10.38 17.83
CA ILE A 203 1.71 -8.95 18.08
C ILE A 203 0.48 -8.64 18.92
N SER A 204 0.65 -7.92 20.03
CA SER A 204 -0.48 -7.44 20.82
C SER A 204 -1.28 -6.38 20.03
N SER A 205 -2.58 -6.30 20.26
CA SER A 205 -3.45 -5.31 19.60
C SER A 205 -2.98 -3.86 19.82
N SER A 206 -2.42 -3.55 20.99
CA SER A 206 -1.87 -2.23 21.31
C SER A 206 -0.64 -1.84 20.48
N ARG A 207 0.03 -2.82 19.85
CA ARG A 207 1.21 -2.62 19.00
C ARG A 207 0.96 -2.92 17.52
N ALA A 208 -0.26 -3.23 17.14
CA ALA A 208 -0.58 -3.61 15.77
C ALA A 208 -0.22 -2.49 14.76
N TYR A 209 -0.49 -1.24 15.13
CA TYR A 209 -0.17 -0.08 14.29
C TYR A 209 1.33 0.15 14.07
N ASP A 210 2.21 -0.33 14.97
CA ASP A 210 3.67 -0.24 14.80
C ASP A 210 4.16 -1.04 13.58
N HIS A 211 3.34 -1.94 13.06
CA HIS A 211 3.63 -2.79 11.91
C HIS A 211 3.02 -2.29 10.60
N VAL A 212 2.19 -1.25 10.65
CA VAL A 212 1.53 -0.70 9.46
C VAL A 212 2.49 0.23 8.73
N PHE A 213 2.70 -0.02 7.43
CA PHE A 213 3.40 0.89 6.53
C PHE A 213 2.46 1.96 5.99
N GLY A 214 1.26 1.57 5.58
CA GLY A 214 0.29 2.49 5.01
C GLY A 214 -1.01 1.80 4.63
N TYR A 215 -1.83 2.56 3.91
CA TYR A 215 -3.16 2.16 3.47
C TYR A 215 -3.32 2.43 1.99
N MET A 216 -4.14 1.62 1.33
CA MET A 216 -4.48 1.81 -0.07
C MET A 216 -5.92 1.34 -0.33
N VAL A 217 -6.48 1.77 -1.44
CA VAL A 217 -7.70 1.17 -1.99
C VAL A 217 -7.30 -0.12 -2.70
N ALA A 218 -8.10 -1.15 -2.53
CA ALA A 218 -8.00 -2.41 -3.26
C ALA A 218 -9.39 -2.89 -3.68
N MET A 219 -9.44 -3.78 -4.66
CA MET A 219 -10.67 -4.47 -5.02
C MET A 219 -10.47 -5.96 -4.74
N ASP A 220 -11.36 -6.54 -3.94
CA ASP A 220 -11.43 -7.98 -3.73
C ASP A 220 -12.38 -8.62 -4.75
N ILE A 221 -11.99 -8.52 -6.03
CA ILE A 221 -12.83 -9.03 -7.12
C ILE A 221 -13.22 -10.48 -6.83
N SER A 222 -14.51 -10.75 -6.99
CA SER A 222 -15.12 -12.00 -6.55
C SER A 222 -16.02 -12.60 -7.59
N ASP A 223 -15.85 -13.90 -7.84
CA ASP A 223 -16.77 -14.69 -8.62
C ASP A 223 -17.84 -15.30 -7.72
N ARG A 224 -19.07 -14.81 -7.82
CA ARG A 224 -20.23 -15.28 -7.05
C ARG A 224 -20.94 -16.46 -7.70
N GLY A 225 -20.58 -16.84 -8.91
CA GLY A 225 -21.20 -17.96 -9.62
C GLY A 225 -21.02 -19.32 -8.95
N GLY A 226 -20.16 -19.39 -7.92
CA GLY A 226 -19.98 -20.58 -7.11
C GLY A 226 -19.44 -21.79 -7.89
N ARG A 227 -19.48 -22.94 -7.28
CA ARG A 227 -19.15 -24.19 -7.96
C ARG A 227 -20.28 -24.62 -8.92
N PRO A 228 -19.94 -25.26 -10.04
CA PRO A 228 -20.96 -25.87 -10.90
C PRO A 228 -21.89 -26.82 -10.12
N PRO A 229 -23.14 -26.93 -10.51
CA PRO A 229 -24.07 -27.93 -9.92
C PRO A 229 -23.46 -29.34 -9.91
N GLY A 230 -23.59 -30.04 -8.79
CA GLY A 230 -22.98 -31.36 -8.60
C GLY A 230 -21.52 -31.36 -8.11
N GLY A 231 -20.95 -30.19 -7.88
CA GLY A 231 -19.63 -30.08 -7.25
C GLY A 231 -19.62 -30.61 -5.82
N PHE A 232 -18.46 -31.10 -5.36
CA PHE A 232 -18.30 -31.61 -3.99
C PHE A 232 -18.28 -30.46 -2.97
N GLY A 233 -19.10 -30.54 -1.95
CA GLY A 233 -19.19 -29.57 -0.85
C GLY A 233 -20.24 -28.48 -1.06
N SER A 234 -20.75 -27.97 0.04
CA SER A 234 -21.65 -26.82 0.11
C SER A 234 -20.89 -25.62 0.69
N GLY A 235 -21.18 -24.42 0.20
CA GLY A 235 -20.64 -23.19 0.74
C GLY A 235 -19.58 -22.53 -0.15
N SER A 236 -18.93 -21.53 0.39
CA SER A 236 -17.96 -20.72 -0.32
C SER A 236 -16.69 -21.50 -0.62
N ASP A 237 -16.36 -21.60 -1.90
CA ASP A 237 -15.05 -22.06 -2.35
C ASP A 237 -14.20 -20.82 -2.65
N TRP A 238 -13.38 -20.42 -1.71
CA TRP A 238 -12.57 -19.23 -1.82
C TRP A 238 -11.56 -19.30 -2.97
N PHE A 239 -11.09 -20.50 -3.31
CA PHE A 239 -10.20 -20.66 -4.45
C PHE A 239 -10.94 -20.40 -5.78
N VAL A 240 -12.13 -20.96 -5.94
CA VAL A 240 -12.97 -20.72 -7.13
C VAL A 240 -13.48 -19.27 -7.17
N GLY A 241 -13.86 -18.71 -6.02
CA GLY A 241 -14.45 -17.38 -5.97
C GLY A 241 -13.45 -16.22 -5.94
N LYS A 242 -12.20 -16.45 -5.55
CA LYS A 242 -11.23 -15.38 -5.25
C LYS A 242 -9.82 -15.65 -5.79
N GLY A 243 -9.66 -16.56 -6.75
CA GLY A 243 -8.35 -17.01 -7.21
C GLY A 243 -8.24 -17.19 -8.71
N HIS A 244 -9.00 -16.43 -9.49
CA HIS A 244 -8.86 -16.38 -10.94
C HIS A 244 -7.66 -15.56 -11.38
N ASP A 245 -7.24 -15.67 -12.62
CA ASP A 245 -6.25 -14.77 -13.20
C ASP A 245 -6.80 -13.34 -13.22
N THR A 246 -5.99 -12.39 -12.80
CA THR A 246 -6.31 -10.97 -12.61
C THR A 246 -7.15 -10.60 -11.37
N PHE A 247 -7.60 -11.58 -10.57
CA PHE A 247 -8.29 -11.28 -9.29
C PHE A 247 -8.39 -12.43 -8.29
#